data_aac06e0e26270f2ee07330e483fe10f0
#
_entry.id   aac06e0e26270f2ee07330e483fe10f0
#
_cell.length_a   1.000
_cell.length_b   1.000
_cell.length_c   1.000
_cell.angle_alpha   90.00
_cell.angle_beta   90.00
_cell.angle_gamma   90.00
#
_symmetry.space_group_name_H-M   'P 1'
#
loop_
_entity.id
_entity.type
_entity.pdbx_description
1 polymer ?
#
loop_
_entity_poly.entity_id
_entity_poly.type
_entity_poly.pdbx_seq_one_letter_code
_entity_poly.pdbx_strand_id
1 'polypeptide(L)'
;MKSILRSCTAMTLCCFVAGQASAQAMMTEIGAGEGQVDIVAWPGYIERGETDKNFDWVTKFEEASGCKVNVKTANTSDEMVALMNEGGFDLVTASGDASLRLIAGKRVQPVNVDLVPSWSTVDDRLKDAPWHTVDGVHYGTPYMWGPNVLMYNTGAFPEAPTSWNVVFEETTLGDGKSNKGRVQAYDGPIHIADAANYLMFHKPDLGIKNPYELNEDQYKAALDLLRQQRTLVSRYWHDAFIQMDDFKNEGVVASGSWPFQVNILKSEGQPIASTIPQEGATGWADTTMMHVDAAHPNCSYMWMEHTLSSNLQSDLSAWFGAVPSVPAACTDGRGMQNAEGCTANGLDDFEKIKFWTTPVSKCESQGECVPYYRWVSDYIGVIGGR
;
A
#
# COMPACT_ATOMS: atom_id res chain seq x y z
N MET A 1 5.22 87.39 13.35
CA MET A 1 4.59 86.29 14.13
C MET A 1 4.63 85.05 13.32
N LYS A 2 5.55 84.15 13.63
CA LYS A 2 5.78 82.89 12.88
C LYS A 2 5.19 81.74 13.71
N SER A 3 4.18 81.10 13.15
CA SER A 3 3.55 79.91 13.70
C SER A 3 4.38 78.68 13.31
N ILE A 4 4.79 77.86 14.29
CA ILE A 4 5.52 76.61 14.12
C ILE A 4 4.50 75.47 14.26
N LEU A 5 4.20 74.78 13.14
CA LEU A 5 3.44 73.50 13.15
C LEU A 5 4.38 72.37 13.55
N ARG A 6 4.08 71.67 14.62
CA ARG A 6 4.73 70.40 14.99
C ARG A 6 3.95 69.27 14.39
N SER A 7 4.54 68.54 13.44
CA SER A 7 4.04 67.24 12.93
C SER A 7 4.40 66.14 13.93
N CYS A 8 3.38 65.52 14.49
CA CYS A 8 3.52 64.24 15.21
C CYS A 8 3.42 63.09 14.21
N THR A 9 4.54 62.39 13.97
CA THR A 9 4.56 61.13 13.20
C THR A 9 4.24 59.99 14.15
N ALA A 10 3.04 59.40 14.02
CA ALA A 10 2.69 58.16 14.74
C ALA A 10 3.34 56.99 14.04
N MET A 11 4.26 56.34 14.71
CA MET A 11 4.93 55.11 14.26
C MET A 11 4.05 53.94 14.67
N THR A 12 3.28 53.35 13.71
CA THR A 12 2.49 52.13 13.93
C THR A 12 3.42 50.95 13.96
N LEU A 13 3.61 50.38 15.14
CA LEU A 13 4.36 49.13 15.36
C LEU A 13 3.45 47.96 14.93
N CYS A 14 3.64 47.42 13.73
CA CYS A 14 3.05 46.17 13.31
C CYS A 14 3.76 45.00 14.04
N CYS A 15 3.13 44.48 15.08
CA CYS A 15 3.52 43.19 15.66
C CYS A 15 3.19 42.08 14.67
N PHE A 16 4.21 41.57 13.97
CA PHE A 16 4.10 40.29 13.30
C PHE A 16 4.05 39.21 14.40
N VAL A 17 2.88 38.68 14.65
CA VAL A 17 2.73 37.43 15.38
C VAL A 17 3.16 36.33 14.41
N ALA A 18 4.42 35.91 14.48
CA ALA A 18 4.85 34.67 13.86
C ALA A 18 4.07 33.56 14.56
N GLY A 19 3.06 33.01 13.91
CA GLY A 19 2.42 31.79 14.32
C GLY A 19 3.47 30.70 14.33
N GLN A 20 3.96 30.35 15.52
CA GLN A 20 4.68 29.08 15.70
C GLN A 20 3.67 27.98 15.41
N ALA A 21 3.82 27.27 14.30
CA ALA A 21 3.21 25.97 14.14
C ALA A 21 3.79 25.11 15.26
N SER A 22 3.06 24.97 16.37
CA SER A 22 3.41 23.99 17.40
C SER A 22 3.26 22.64 16.75
N ALA A 23 4.34 21.87 16.65
CA ALA A 23 4.22 20.45 16.39
C ALA A 23 3.21 19.93 17.42
N GLN A 24 2.14 19.27 16.94
CA GLN A 24 1.13 18.71 17.82
C GLN A 24 1.84 17.72 18.74
N ALA A 25 1.73 17.94 20.06
CA ALA A 25 2.38 17.06 21.00
C ALA A 25 1.76 15.66 20.88
N MET A 26 2.62 14.66 20.73
CA MET A 26 2.21 13.26 20.66
C MET A 26 1.33 12.92 21.89
N MET A 27 0.21 12.21 21.67
CA MET A 27 -0.69 11.79 22.77
C MET A 27 0.05 10.94 23.79
N THR A 28 -0.27 11.13 25.06
CA THR A 28 0.33 10.38 26.19
C THR A 28 -0.68 9.51 26.93
N GLU A 29 -1.98 9.68 26.64
CA GLU A 29 -3.08 8.88 27.20
C GLU A 29 -4.25 8.85 26.22
N ILE A 30 -5.04 7.78 26.27
CA ILE A 30 -6.30 7.66 25.53
C ILE A 30 -7.44 8.06 26.46
N GLY A 31 -8.22 9.06 26.06
CA GLY A 31 -9.41 9.52 26.75
C GLY A 31 -10.68 8.77 26.31
N ALA A 32 -11.82 9.37 26.59
CA ALA A 32 -13.10 8.90 26.03
C ALA A 32 -13.12 9.08 24.52
N GLY A 33 -13.71 8.10 23.81
CA GLY A 33 -13.88 8.20 22.36
C GLY A 33 -14.79 9.37 21.97
N GLU A 34 -14.50 9.97 20.83
CA GLU A 34 -15.22 11.14 20.29
C GLU A 34 -16.53 10.73 19.57
N GLY A 35 -16.85 9.44 19.52
CA GLY A 35 -18.10 8.92 18.99
C GLY A 35 -18.03 8.49 17.53
N GLN A 36 -16.94 8.79 16.80
CA GLN A 36 -16.71 8.30 15.45
C GLN A 36 -15.24 8.25 15.09
N VAL A 37 -14.91 7.58 13.97
CA VAL A 37 -13.63 7.62 13.30
C VAL A 37 -13.86 7.57 11.78
N ASP A 38 -13.21 8.47 11.04
CA ASP A 38 -13.32 8.60 9.59
C ASP A 38 -12.05 8.05 8.94
N ILE A 39 -12.17 6.98 8.15
CA ILE A 39 -11.05 6.18 7.66
C ILE A 39 -11.00 6.16 6.14
N VAL A 40 -9.85 6.50 5.55
CA VAL A 40 -9.54 6.20 4.14
C VAL A 40 -8.90 4.80 4.08
N ALA A 41 -9.49 3.91 3.28
CA ALA A 41 -9.04 2.52 3.21
C ALA A 41 -9.15 1.93 1.80
N TRP A 42 -8.37 0.87 1.56
CA TRP A 42 -8.55 0.03 0.38
C TRP A 42 -9.91 -0.65 0.40
N PRO A 43 -10.52 -0.96 -0.77
CA PRO A 43 -11.70 -1.81 -0.83
C PRO A 43 -11.43 -3.16 -0.16
N GLY A 44 -12.37 -3.62 0.67
CA GLY A 44 -12.24 -4.88 1.41
C GLY A 44 -11.42 -4.82 2.70
N TYR A 45 -10.85 -3.67 3.09
CA TYR A 45 -10.06 -3.54 4.32
C TYR A 45 -10.91 -3.37 5.57
N ILE A 46 -12.11 -2.85 5.43
CA ILE A 46 -12.96 -2.50 6.57
C ILE A 46 -14.35 -3.09 6.31
N GLU A 47 -14.56 -4.28 6.85
CA GLU A 47 -15.76 -5.09 6.60
C GLU A 47 -16.73 -5.07 7.79
N ARG A 48 -18.02 -4.99 7.41
CA ARG A 48 -19.16 -4.89 8.31
C ARG A 48 -20.13 -6.07 8.13
N GLY A 49 -19.67 -7.16 7.50
CA GLY A 49 -20.49 -8.31 7.17
C GLY A 49 -21.49 -8.07 6.03
N GLU A 50 -21.30 -7.00 5.25
CA GLU A 50 -22.19 -6.70 4.11
C GLU A 50 -21.88 -7.58 2.90
N THR A 51 -20.60 -7.86 2.66
CA THR A 51 -20.13 -8.74 1.58
C THR A 51 -20.24 -10.21 1.98
N ASP A 52 -19.75 -10.57 3.15
CA ASP A 52 -19.86 -11.89 3.77
C ASP A 52 -20.07 -11.73 5.27
N LYS A 53 -21.17 -12.31 5.79
CA LYS A 53 -21.56 -12.18 7.21
C LYS A 53 -20.56 -12.78 8.20
N ASN A 54 -19.63 -13.62 7.73
CA ASN A 54 -18.57 -14.16 8.56
C ASN A 54 -17.46 -13.15 8.85
N PHE A 55 -17.38 -12.07 8.06
CA PHE A 55 -16.34 -11.06 8.15
C PHE A 55 -16.92 -9.72 8.59
N ASP A 56 -17.02 -9.54 9.90
CA ASP A 56 -17.47 -8.30 10.55
C ASP A 56 -16.60 -8.00 11.75
N TRP A 57 -15.70 -7.03 11.59
CA TRP A 57 -14.91 -6.51 12.70
C TRP A 57 -15.28 -5.07 13.07
N VAL A 58 -16.05 -4.41 12.23
CA VAL A 58 -16.50 -3.03 12.46
C VAL A 58 -17.58 -2.98 13.52
N THR A 59 -18.63 -3.79 13.42
CA THR A 59 -19.73 -3.79 14.40
C THR A 59 -19.23 -4.07 15.80
N LYS A 60 -18.32 -5.04 15.96
CA LYS A 60 -17.68 -5.38 17.25
C LYS A 60 -16.91 -4.20 17.85
N PHE A 61 -16.20 -3.44 17.00
CA PHE A 61 -15.49 -2.24 17.43
C PHE A 61 -16.46 -1.14 17.88
N GLU A 62 -17.48 -0.86 17.09
CA GLU A 62 -18.48 0.17 17.40
C GLU A 62 -19.20 -0.12 18.72
N GLU A 63 -19.59 -1.38 18.95
CA GLU A 63 -20.23 -1.80 20.21
C GLU A 63 -19.33 -1.66 21.41
N ALA A 64 -18.03 -1.98 21.26
CA ALA A 64 -17.06 -1.95 22.37
C ALA A 64 -16.57 -0.54 22.70
N SER A 65 -16.35 0.30 21.66
CA SER A 65 -15.73 1.62 21.81
C SER A 65 -16.73 2.78 21.86
N GLY A 66 -17.93 2.60 21.28
CA GLY A 66 -18.87 3.69 21.01
C GLY A 66 -18.44 4.60 19.85
N CYS A 67 -17.37 4.25 19.12
CA CYS A 67 -16.86 5.02 17.97
C CYS A 67 -17.43 4.44 16.68
N LYS A 68 -18.32 5.17 16.02
CA LYS A 68 -18.86 4.80 14.71
C LYS A 68 -17.78 4.89 13.64
N VAL A 69 -17.62 3.85 12.82
CA VAL A 69 -16.65 3.80 11.72
C VAL A 69 -17.29 4.28 10.42
N ASN A 70 -16.75 5.34 9.85
CA ASN A 70 -17.09 5.82 8.51
C ASN A 70 -15.92 5.53 7.57
N VAL A 71 -16.20 4.99 6.39
CA VAL A 71 -15.16 4.57 5.45
C VAL A 71 -15.29 5.32 4.14
N LYS A 72 -14.17 5.84 3.66
CA LYS A 72 -13.96 6.30 2.30
C LYS A 72 -12.98 5.36 1.61
N THR A 73 -13.43 4.61 0.62
CA THR A 73 -12.53 3.74 -0.16
C THR A 73 -11.72 4.55 -1.17
N ALA A 74 -10.47 4.14 -1.36
CA ALA A 74 -9.56 4.61 -2.39
C ALA A 74 -8.92 3.39 -3.08
N ASN A 75 -8.77 3.45 -4.41
CA ASN A 75 -8.30 2.33 -5.22
C ASN A 75 -6.80 2.38 -5.52
N THR A 76 -6.14 3.49 -5.23
CA THR A 76 -4.71 3.69 -5.47
C THR A 76 -4.05 4.48 -4.34
N SER A 77 -2.74 4.28 -4.16
CA SER A 77 -1.92 5.08 -3.25
C SER A 77 -2.01 6.59 -3.54
N ASP A 78 -2.08 6.96 -4.82
CA ASP A 78 -2.18 8.37 -5.22
C ASP A 78 -3.53 8.98 -4.81
N GLU A 79 -4.63 8.23 -4.92
CA GLU A 79 -5.95 8.66 -4.43
C GLU A 79 -5.95 8.81 -2.91
N MET A 80 -5.33 7.90 -2.16
CA MET A 80 -5.19 8.02 -0.70
C MET A 80 -4.43 9.28 -0.30
N VAL A 81 -3.31 9.56 -0.97
CA VAL A 81 -2.53 10.78 -0.72
C VAL A 81 -3.35 12.04 -1.05
N ALA A 82 -4.12 12.03 -2.12
CA ALA A 82 -4.99 13.14 -2.48
C ALA A 82 -6.06 13.40 -1.40
N LEU A 83 -6.79 12.35 -0.97
CA LEU A 83 -7.81 12.45 0.07
C LEU A 83 -7.23 12.95 1.41
N MET A 84 -6.06 12.45 1.81
CA MET A 84 -5.39 12.91 3.02
C MET A 84 -4.86 14.35 2.90
N ASN A 85 -4.56 14.83 1.69
CA ASN A 85 -4.24 16.24 1.45
C ASN A 85 -5.47 17.15 1.52
N GLU A 86 -6.64 16.66 1.11
CA GLU A 86 -7.92 17.37 1.25
C GLU A 86 -8.34 17.48 2.72
N GLY A 87 -8.00 16.46 3.55
CA GLY A 87 -8.33 16.40 4.97
C GLY A 87 -9.76 15.93 5.23
N GLY A 88 -10.20 16.01 6.50
CA GLY A 88 -11.53 15.58 6.91
C GLY A 88 -11.60 14.08 7.23
N PHE A 89 -10.46 13.41 7.32
CA PHE A 89 -10.32 12.01 7.74
C PHE A 89 -9.39 11.93 8.96
N ASP A 90 -9.61 10.92 9.78
CA ASP A 90 -8.77 10.65 10.96
C ASP A 90 -7.64 9.68 10.63
N LEU A 91 -7.97 8.62 9.89
CA LEU A 91 -7.05 7.53 9.59
C LEU A 91 -6.95 7.24 8.09
N VAL A 92 -5.82 6.66 7.69
CA VAL A 92 -5.62 6.05 6.38
C VAL A 92 -4.88 4.72 6.54
N THR A 93 -5.25 3.72 5.73
CA THR A 93 -4.49 2.47 5.58
C THR A 93 -3.61 2.58 4.34
N ALA A 94 -2.35 2.95 4.50
CA ALA A 94 -1.45 3.33 3.41
C ALA A 94 -0.34 2.31 3.19
N SER A 95 -0.10 1.94 1.93
CA SER A 95 1.10 1.18 1.53
C SER A 95 2.35 2.06 1.57
N GLY A 96 3.54 1.45 1.58
CA GLY A 96 4.80 2.15 1.81
C GLY A 96 5.13 3.28 0.84
N ASP A 97 4.65 3.21 -0.39
CA ASP A 97 4.79 4.29 -1.38
C ASP A 97 3.91 5.51 -1.07
N ALA A 98 2.77 5.32 -0.41
CA ALA A 98 1.91 6.41 0.06
C ALA A 98 2.34 6.92 1.43
N SER A 99 2.65 6.03 2.39
CA SER A 99 2.95 6.39 3.78
C SER A 99 4.15 7.34 3.88
N LEU A 100 5.23 7.08 3.13
CA LEU A 100 6.41 7.96 3.13
C LEU A 100 6.11 9.34 2.54
N ARG A 101 5.21 9.44 1.54
CA ARG A 101 4.76 10.74 1.00
C ARG A 101 3.92 11.52 2.01
N LEU A 102 3.06 10.83 2.75
CA LEU A 102 2.24 11.43 3.80
C LEU A 102 3.09 11.94 4.96
N ILE A 103 4.13 11.18 5.36
CA ILE A 103 5.09 11.61 6.38
C ILE A 103 5.87 12.83 5.89
N ALA A 104 6.47 12.76 4.70
CA ALA A 104 7.25 13.88 4.13
C ALA A 104 6.38 15.13 3.90
N GLY A 105 5.12 14.94 3.50
CA GLY A 105 4.13 15.99 3.31
C GLY A 105 3.54 16.55 4.61
N LYS A 106 3.88 15.96 5.77
CA LYS A 106 3.34 16.31 7.10
C LYS A 106 1.81 16.23 7.14
N ARG A 107 1.25 15.20 6.51
CA ARG A 107 -0.18 14.93 6.50
C ARG A 107 -0.58 13.94 7.58
N VAL A 108 0.37 13.21 8.12
CA VAL A 108 0.20 12.29 9.24
C VAL A 108 1.09 12.72 10.41
N GLN A 109 0.66 12.37 11.61
CA GLN A 109 1.35 12.68 12.85
C GLN A 109 2.03 11.45 13.45
N PRO A 110 3.05 11.64 14.31
CA PRO A 110 3.62 10.57 15.10
C PRO A 110 2.57 9.84 15.94
N VAL A 111 2.72 8.51 16.03
CA VAL A 111 1.89 7.64 16.85
C VAL A 111 2.69 7.16 18.04
N ASN A 112 2.13 7.34 19.27
CA ASN A 112 2.69 6.79 20.48
C ASN A 112 2.29 5.32 20.60
N VAL A 113 3.16 4.41 20.20
CA VAL A 113 2.90 2.97 20.21
C VAL A 113 2.76 2.39 21.61
N ASP A 114 3.21 3.10 22.67
CA ASP A 114 2.99 2.69 24.06
C ASP A 114 1.50 2.77 24.46
N LEU A 115 0.70 3.52 23.71
CA LEU A 115 -0.76 3.58 23.88
C LEU A 115 -1.50 2.45 23.15
N VAL A 116 -0.78 1.58 22.46
CA VAL A 116 -1.31 0.44 21.70
C VAL A 116 -0.76 -0.86 22.30
N PRO A 117 -1.38 -1.44 23.33
CA PRO A 117 -0.86 -2.61 24.06
C PRO A 117 -0.53 -3.79 23.14
N SER A 118 -1.33 -4.01 22.09
CA SER A 118 -1.10 -5.06 21.09
C SER A 118 0.14 -4.82 20.21
N TRP A 119 0.78 -3.63 20.29
CA TRP A 119 2.05 -3.38 19.59
C TRP A 119 3.13 -4.41 19.95
N SER A 120 3.13 -4.89 21.20
CA SER A 120 4.07 -5.92 21.66
C SER A 120 3.97 -7.23 20.89
N THR A 121 2.82 -7.53 20.26
CA THR A 121 2.53 -8.77 19.51
C THR A 121 2.78 -8.67 18.02
N VAL A 122 3.07 -7.47 17.53
CA VAL A 122 3.41 -7.23 16.11
C VAL A 122 4.70 -7.97 15.75
N ASP A 123 4.77 -8.49 14.53
CA ASP A 123 5.97 -9.10 13.95
C ASP A 123 7.16 -8.13 14.02
N ASP A 124 8.27 -8.56 14.60
CA ASP A 124 9.45 -7.72 14.80
C ASP A 124 10.01 -7.15 13.48
N ARG A 125 9.79 -7.85 12.34
CA ARG A 125 10.17 -7.36 11.00
C ARG A 125 9.38 -6.13 10.58
N LEU A 126 8.22 -5.87 11.18
CA LEU A 126 7.31 -4.77 10.83
C LEU A 126 7.36 -3.61 11.82
N LYS A 127 7.79 -3.81 13.09
CA LYS A 127 7.74 -2.78 14.14
C LYS A 127 8.46 -1.49 13.74
N ASP A 128 9.68 -1.62 13.22
CA ASP A 128 10.53 -0.49 12.85
C ASP A 128 10.71 -0.38 11.31
N ALA A 129 9.74 -0.87 10.56
CA ALA A 129 9.84 -0.91 9.12
C ALA A 129 9.97 0.50 8.51
N PRO A 130 10.87 0.68 7.51
CA PRO A 130 11.26 2.01 7.01
C PRO A 130 10.14 2.76 6.27
N TRP A 131 9.06 2.09 5.91
CA TRP A 131 7.92 2.74 5.25
C TRP A 131 6.95 3.44 6.22
N HIS A 132 7.08 3.24 7.53
CA HIS A 132 6.29 3.95 8.54
C HIS A 132 7.09 4.44 9.75
N THR A 133 8.39 4.12 9.84
CA THR A 133 9.29 4.60 10.89
C THR A 133 10.38 5.46 10.26
N VAL A 134 10.39 6.73 10.61
CA VAL A 134 11.36 7.71 10.09
C VAL A 134 12.08 8.36 11.26
N ASP A 135 13.41 8.37 11.22
CA ASP A 135 14.26 8.91 12.29
C ASP A 135 13.92 8.34 13.70
N GLY A 136 13.53 7.06 13.75
CA GLY A 136 13.13 6.36 14.98
C GLY A 136 11.74 6.76 15.51
N VAL A 137 10.95 7.49 14.73
CA VAL A 137 9.59 7.89 15.08
C VAL A 137 8.58 7.05 14.29
N HIS A 138 7.64 6.42 15.00
CA HIS A 138 6.55 5.66 14.39
C HIS A 138 5.42 6.61 13.93
N TYR A 139 4.91 6.39 12.73
CA TYR A 139 3.82 7.18 12.14
C TYR A 139 2.54 6.37 11.95
N GLY A 140 2.47 5.16 12.49
CA GLY A 140 1.29 4.32 12.43
C GLY A 140 1.55 2.92 12.95
N THR A 141 0.53 2.08 12.83
CA THR A 141 0.57 0.66 13.22
C THR A 141 0.47 -0.22 11.98
N PRO A 142 1.30 -1.29 11.84
CA PRO A 142 1.18 -2.24 10.75
C PRO A 142 -0.23 -2.84 10.68
N TYR A 143 -0.81 -2.90 9.49
CA TYR A 143 -2.15 -3.43 9.28
C TYR A 143 -2.12 -4.89 8.80
N MET A 144 -1.55 -5.12 7.63
CA MET A 144 -1.23 -6.43 7.05
C MET A 144 -0.27 -6.24 5.89
N TRP A 145 0.27 -7.33 5.34
CA TRP A 145 1.18 -7.28 4.22
C TRP A 145 0.98 -8.46 3.26
N GLY A 146 1.51 -8.35 2.07
CA GLY A 146 1.45 -9.42 1.09
C GLY A 146 2.29 -9.17 -0.16
N PRO A 147 2.56 -10.22 -0.94
CA PRO A 147 3.22 -10.12 -2.23
C PRO A 147 2.26 -9.64 -3.32
N ASN A 148 2.82 -9.01 -4.35
CA ASN A 148 2.19 -8.96 -5.66
C ASN A 148 2.48 -10.29 -6.35
N VAL A 149 1.49 -11.15 -6.45
CA VAL A 149 1.66 -12.49 -7.01
C VAL A 149 1.47 -12.50 -8.52
N LEU A 150 2.14 -13.41 -9.22
CA LEU A 150 1.80 -13.73 -10.59
C LEU A 150 0.56 -14.65 -10.59
N MET A 151 -0.61 -14.06 -10.83
CA MET A 151 -1.86 -14.80 -11.02
C MET A 151 -1.94 -15.33 -12.45
N TYR A 152 -2.34 -16.60 -12.60
CA TYR A 152 -2.42 -17.23 -13.93
C TYR A 152 -3.59 -18.21 -14.05
N ASN A 153 -4.08 -18.40 -15.27
CA ASN A 153 -5.10 -19.37 -15.61
C ASN A 153 -4.46 -20.75 -15.87
N THR A 154 -4.83 -21.76 -15.09
CA THR A 154 -4.25 -23.11 -15.17
C THR A 154 -4.54 -23.84 -16.49
N GLY A 155 -5.54 -23.40 -17.26
CA GLY A 155 -5.79 -23.90 -18.60
C GLY A 155 -4.78 -23.39 -19.64
N ALA A 156 -4.25 -22.20 -19.43
CA ALA A 156 -3.18 -21.62 -20.29
C ALA A 156 -1.77 -22.02 -19.80
N PHE A 157 -1.65 -22.32 -18.51
CA PHE A 157 -0.39 -22.74 -17.87
C PHE A 157 -0.61 -24.05 -17.13
N PRO A 158 -0.41 -25.21 -17.79
CA PRO A 158 -0.52 -26.53 -17.14
C PRO A 158 0.47 -26.70 -15.97
N GLU A 159 1.61 -26.01 -16.03
CA GLU A 159 2.59 -25.87 -14.96
C GLU A 159 2.68 -24.40 -14.55
N ALA A 160 2.95 -24.16 -13.26
CA ALA A 160 3.11 -22.80 -12.75
C ALA A 160 4.24 -22.06 -13.48
N PRO A 161 4.01 -20.82 -13.97
CA PRO A 161 5.07 -20.03 -14.58
C PRO A 161 6.15 -19.71 -13.54
N THR A 162 7.40 -19.90 -13.91
CA THR A 162 8.56 -19.71 -13.02
C THR A 162 9.20 -18.34 -13.14
N SER A 163 8.74 -17.49 -14.07
CA SER A 163 9.30 -16.17 -14.35
C SER A 163 8.20 -15.17 -14.68
N TRP A 164 8.43 -13.90 -14.32
CA TRP A 164 7.60 -12.76 -14.73
C TRP A 164 7.68 -12.47 -16.23
N ASN A 165 8.55 -13.14 -17.00
CA ASN A 165 8.65 -12.95 -18.44
C ASN A 165 7.32 -13.10 -19.17
N VAL A 166 6.40 -13.94 -18.64
CA VAL A 166 5.06 -14.17 -19.24
C VAL A 166 4.19 -12.92 -19.28
N VAL A 167 4.50 -11.88 -18.51
CA VAL A 167 3.82 -10.58 -18.53
C VAL A 167 4.69 -9.44 -19.06
N PHE A 168 6.02 -9.63 -19.18
CA PHE A 168 6.93 -8.61 -19.70
C PHE A 168 7.39 -8.82 -21.13
N GLU A 169 7.43 -10.08 -21.59
CA GLU A 169 7.98 -10.43 -22.90
C GLU A 169 6.95 -11.20 -23.75
N GLU A 170 6.98 -11.04 -25.07
CA GLU A 170 6.14 -11.83 -25.96
C GLU A 170 6.62 -13.28 -25.96
N THR A 171 5.74 -14.21 -25.59
CA THR A 171 6.05 -15.62 -25.50
C THR A 171 4.85 -16.48 -25.90
N THR A 172 5.13 -17.73 -26.28
CA THR A 172 4.11 -18.75 -26.47
C THR A 172 3.86 -19.45 -25.14
N LEU A 173 2.59 -19.47 -24.72
CA LEU A 173 2.16 -20.07 -23.46
C LEU A 173 1.98 -21.59 -23.58
N GLY A 174 1.73 -22.26 -22.42
CA GLY A 174 1.54 -23.71 -22.38
C GLY A 174 0.34 -24.22 -23.19
N ASP A 175 -0.63 -23.38 -23.48
CA ASP A 175 -1.75 -23.67 -24.38
C ASP A 175 -1.44 -23.50 -25.88
N GLY A 176 -0.18 -23.24 -26.24
CA GLY A 176 0.30 -23.05 -27.61
C GLY A 176 -0.04 -21.71 -28.23
N LYS A 177 -0.60 -20.74 -27.48
CA LYS A 177 -0.98 -19.41 -27.97
C LYS A 177 -0.01 -18.34 -27.45
N SER A 178 0.09 -17.22 -28.19
CA SER A 178 0.80 -16.04 -27.71
C SER A 178 0.12 -15.45 -26.48
N ASN A 179 0.91 -14.86 -25.56
CA ASN A 179 0.42 -14.06 -24.44
C ASN A 179 -0.10 -12.67 -24.86
N LYS A 180 0.16 -12.24 -26.10
CA LYS A 180 -0.23 -10.91 -26.60
C LYS A 180 -1.74 -10.69 -26.56
N GLY A 181 -2.18 -9.61 -25.90
CA GLY A 181 -3.59 -9.28 -25.69
C GLY A 181 -4.27 -10.16 -24.63
N ARG A 182 -3.50 -11.00 -23.90
CA ARG A 182 -4.01 -11.95 -22.90
C ARG A 182 -3.40 -11.75 -21.52
N VAL A 183 -2.59 -10.72 -21.35
CA VAL A 183 -1.98 -10.35 -20.07
C VAL A 183 -2.42 -8.97 -19.64
N GLN A 184 -2.36 -8.74 -18.33
CA GLN A 184 -2.65 -7.46 -17.70
C GLN A 184 -1.50 -7.04 -16.82
N ALA A 185 -1.47 -5.76 -16.46
CA ALA A 185 -0.53 -5.19 -15.51
C ALA A 185 -1.25 -4.17 -14.61
N TYR A 186 -0.70 -3.93 -13.42
CA TYR A 186 -1.22 -2.93 -12.49
C TYR A 186 -1.08 -1.51 -13.08
N ASP A 187 -2.14 -0.71 -12.95
CA ASP A 187 -2.18 0.68 -13.39
C ASP A 187 -1.73 1.62 -12.25
N GLY A 188 -0.43 1.77 -12.12
CA GLY A 188 0.16 2.68 -11.16
C GLY A 188 1.64 2.92 -11.45
N PRO A 189 2.17 4.14 -11.20
CA PRO A 189 3.58 4.46 -11.45
C PRO A 189 4.55 3.52 -10.74
N ILE A 190 4.13 2.95 -9.60
CA ILE A 190 4.92 1.98 -8.84
C ILE A 190 5.22 0.69 -9.62
N HIS A 191 4.46 0.39 -10.68
CA HIS A 191 4.71 -0.73 -11.60
C HIS A 191 6.08 -0.63 -12.30
N ILE A 192 6.70 0.55 -12.33
CA ILE A 192 8.09 0.70 -12.81
C ILE A 192 9.05 -0.12 -11.92
N ALA A 193 8.75 -0.26 -10.62
CA ALA A 193 9.54 -1.11 -9.74
C ALA A 193 9.39 -2.61 -10.05
N ASP A 194 8.24 -3.07 -10.54
CA ASP A 194 8.08 -4.45 -10.99
C ASP A 194 8.99 -4.75 -12.19
N ALA A 195 9.05 -3.82 -13.15
CA ALA A 195 9.96 -3.90 -14.28
C ALA A 195 11.44 -3.86 -13.82
N ALA A 196 11.77 -3.01 -12.86
CA ALA A 196 13.11 -2.93 -12.30
C ALA A 196 13.49 -4.22 -11.54
N ASN A 197 12.57 -4.80 -10.77
CA ASN A 197 12.78 -6.08 -10.09
C ASN A 197 13.03 -7.22 -11.09
N TYR A 198 12.27 -7.27 -12.18
CA TYR A 198 12.53 -8.20 -13.28
C TYR A 198 13.94 -8.01 -13.87
N LEU A 199 14.34 -6.77 -14.14
CA LEU A 199 15.65 -6.44 -14.70
C LEU A 199 16.80 -6.73 -13.72
N MET A 200 16.60 -6.62 -12.41
CA MET A 200 17.62 -7.01 -11.41
C MET A 200 18.09 -8.45 -11.62
N PHE A 201 17.16 -9.33 -11.97
CA PHE A 201 17.45 -10.75 -12.19
C PHE A 201 17.98 -11.03 -13.60
N HIS A 202 17.34 -10.49 -14.64
CA HIS A 202 17.63 -10.83 -16.03
C HIS A 202 18.72 -9.96 -16.68
N LYS A 203 19.04 -8.80 -16.08
CA LYS A 203 20.11 -7.89 -16.54
C LYS A 203 20.98 -7.40 -15.40
N PRO A 204 21.70 -8.30 -14.71
CA PRO A 204 22.49 -7.96 -13.53
C PRO A 204 23.56 -6.88 -13.79
N ASP A 205 24.03 -6.74 -15.05
CA ASP A 205 24.99 -5.71 -15.46
C ASP A 205 24.45 -4.27 -15.29
N LEU A 206 23.11 -4.08 -15.18
CA LEU A 206 22.52 -2.80 -14.83
C LEU A 206 22.84 -2.38 -13.38
N GLY A 207 23.23 -3.32 -12.51
CA GLY A 207 23.61 -3.04 -11.14
C GLY A 207 22.48 -2.52 -10.26
N ILE A 208 21.20 -2.79 -10.61
CA ILE A 208 20.05 -2.43 -9.78
C ILE A 208 20.13 -3.22 -8.48
N LYS A 209 20.09 -2.54 -7.32
CA LYS A 209 20.12 -3.16 -5.99
C LYS A 209 18.77 -3.07 -5.27
N ASN A 210 18.05 -1.98 -5.53
CA ASN A 210 16.75 -1.69 -4.98
C ASN A 210 15.83 -1.21 -6.11
N PRO A 211 14.69 -1.87 -6.40
CA PRO A 211 13.83 -1.50 -7.52
C PRO A 211 13.18 -0.12 -7.39
N TYR A 212 13.22 0.48 -6.19
CA TYR A 212 12.69 1.84 -5.92
C TYR A 212 13.78 2.92 -5.98
N GLU A 213 15.06 2.54 -6.10
CA GLU A 213 16.21 3.44 -6.11
C GLU A 213 16.94 3.31 -7.44
N LEU A 214 16.40 3.92 -8.49
CA LEU A 214 16.91 3.80 -9.85
C LEU A 214 17.62 5.07 -10.28
N ASN A 215 18.86 4.96 -10.77
CA ASN A 215 19.50 6.04 -11.52
C ASN A 215 18.87 6.18 -12.92
N GLU A 216 19.24 7.22 -13.68
CA GLU A 216 18.63 7.52 -15.00
C GLU A 216 18.74 6.34 -16.00
N ASP A 217 19.86 5.62 -16.04
CA ASP A 217 20.04 4.50 -16.99
C ASP A 217 19.20 3.30 -16.59
N GLN A 218 19.15 2.96 -15.31
CA GLN A 218 18.33 1.88 -14.75
C GLN A 218 16.84 2.18 -14.94
N TYR A 219 16.45 3.42 -14.63
CA TYR A 219 15.09 3.91 -14.78
C TYR A 219 14.65 3.86 -16.25
N LYS A 220 15.49 4.34 -17.17
CA LYS A 220 15.22 4.25 -18.60
C LYS A 220 15.05 2.81 -19.06
N ALA A 221 15.89 1.89 -18.60
CA ALA A 221 15.77 0.47 -18.93
C ALA A 221 14.43 -0.12 -18.46
N ALA A 222 13.96 0.24 -17.24
CA ALA A 222 12.66 -0.16 -16.74
C ALA A 222 11.50 0.39 -17.60
N LEU A 223 11.56 1.68 -17.96
CA LEU A 223 10.55 2.26 -18.87
C LEU A 223 10.55 1.61 -20.25
N ASP A 224 11.72 1.29 -20.81
CA ASP A 224 11.80 0.62 -22.12
C ASP A 224 11.19 -0.79 -22.06
N LEU A 225 11.37 -1.51 -20.94
CA LEU A 225 10.69 -2.80 -20.71
C LEU A 225 9.17 -2.63 -20.61
N LEU A 226 8.68 -1.60 -19.92
CA LEU A 226 7.24 -1.31 -19.84
C LEU A 226 6.65 -0.90 -21.19
N ARG A 227 7.39 -0.16 -22.02
CA ARG A 227 6.95 0.14 -23.42
C ARG A 227 6.83 -1.14 -24.24
N GLN A 228 7.74 -2.10 -24.06
CA GLN A 228 7.63 -3.42 -24.68
C GLN A 228 6.39 -4.15 -24.13
N GLN A 229 6.22 -4.23 -22.82
CA GLN A 229 5.05 -4.84 -22.16
C GLN A 229 3.73 -4.24 -22.67
N ARG A 230 3.68 -2.92 -22.90
CA ARG A 230 2.48 -2.22 -23.40
C ARG A 230 1.91 -2.85 -24.66
N THR A 231 2.74 -3.46 -25.49
CA THR A 231 2.29 -4.12 -26.74
C THR A 231 1.59 -5.47 -26.48
N LEU A 232 1.73 -6.02 -25.29
CA LEU A 232 1.20 -7.33 -24.87
C LEU A 232 -0.07 -7.18 -24.04
N VAL A 233 -0.17 -6.08 -23.28
CA VAL A 233 -1.20 -5.85 -22.28
C VAL A 233 -2.54 -5.58 -22.97
N SER A 234 -3.59 -6.32 -22.54
CA SER A 234 -4.98 -6.06 -22.95
C SER A 234 -5.57 -4.86 -22.22
N ARG A 235 -5.25 -4.73 -20.93
CA ARG A 235 -5.68 -3.63 -20.04
C ARG A 235 -4.68 -3.42 -18.92
N TYR A 236 -4.49 -2.17 -18.50
CA TYR A 236 -3.94 -1.84 -17.19
C TYR A 236 -5.09 -1.78 -16.19
N TRP A 237 -4.95 -2.42 -15.04
CA TRP A 237 -6.00 -2.51 -14.03
C TRP A 237 -5.62 -1.76 -12.75
N HIS A 238 -6.55 -1.06 -12.16
CA HIS A 238 -6.46 -0.44 -10.82
C HIS A 238 -7.65 -0.82 -9.93
N ASP A 239 -8.65 -1.47 -10.48
CA ASP A 239 -9.80 -2.00 -9.78
C ASP A 239 -9.73 -3.53 -9.79
N ALA A 240 -9.63 -4.13 -8.59
CA ALA A 240 -9.51 -5.59 -8.43
C ALA A 240 -10.70 -6.36 -8.99
N PHE A 241 -11.92 -5.80 -8.90
CA PHE A 241 -13.13 -6.46 -9.41
C PHE A 241 -13.18 -6.46 -10.93
N ILE A 242 -12.72 -5.37 -11.57
CA ILE A 242 -12.57 -5.32 -13.02
C ILE A 242 -11.53 -6.34 -13.49
N GLN A 243 -10.40 -6.47 -12.79
CA GLN A 243 -9.40 -7.48 -13.13
C GLN A 243 -9.99 -8.89 -13.04
N MET A 244 -10.72 -9.21 -11.97
CA MET A 244 -11.37 -10.52 -11.82
C MET A 244 -12.36 -10.79 -12.93
N ASP A 245 -13.14 -9.80 -13.34
CA ASP A 245 -14.09 -9.93 -14.45
C ASP A 245 -13.39 -10.19 -15.79
N ASP A 246 -12.29 -9.48 -16.05
CA ASP A 246 -11.47 -9.70 -17.25
C ASP A 246 -10.88 -11.12 -17.32
N PHE A 247 -10.46 -11.70 -16.19
CA PHE A 247 -10.03 -13.11 -16.14
C PHE A 247 -11.17 -14.11 -16.42
N LYS A 248 -12.39 -13.77 -15.99
CA LYS A 248 -13.57 -14.61 -16.25
C LYS A 248 -14.06 -14.50 -17.70
N ASN A 249 -14.06 -13.31 -18.27
CA ASN A 249 -14.86 -13.00 -19.46
C ASN A 249 -14.05 -12.50 -20.68
N GLU A 250 -12.85 -11.92 -20.48
CA GLU A 250 -12.09 -11.25 -21.54
C GLU A 250 -10.86 -12.07 -22.02
N GLY A 251 -10.70 -13.29 -21.52
CA GLY A 251 -9.64 -14.20 -21.95
C GLY A 251 -8.25 -13.83 -21.43
N VAL A 252 -8.16 -13.03 -20.37
CA VAL A 252 -6.92 -12.76 -19.66
C VAL A 252 -6.42 -14.03 -18.98
N VAL A 253 -5.12 -14.30 -19.08
CA VAL A 253 -4.55 -15.55 -18.56
C VAL A 253 -3.38 -15.35 -17.61
N ALA A 254 -2.78 -14.17 -17.54
CA ALA A 254 -1.73 -13.85 -16.56
C ALA A 254 -1.70 -12.36 -16.23
N SER A 255 -1.40 -12.04 -14.97
CA SER A 255 -1.24 -10.66 -14.47
C SER A 255 -0.50 -10.64 -13.15
N GLY A 256 0.20 -9.56 -12.86
CA GLY A 256 0.46 -9.18 -11.48
C GLY A 256 -0.86 -8.89 -10.78
N SER A 257 -1.07 -9.45 -9.59
CA SER A 257 -2.34 -9.37 -8.83
C SER A 257 -2.06 -9.45 -7.34
N TRP A 258 -3.06 -9.15 -6.53
CA TRP A 258 -3.01 -9.43 -5.11
C TRP A 258 -3.58 -10.83 -4.80
N PRO A 259 -3.20 -11.48 -3.72
CA PRO A 259 -3.80 -12.74 -3.29
C PRO A 259 -5.33 -12.68 -3.14
N PHE A 260 -5.89 -11.51 -2.85
CA PHE A 260 -7.33 -11.25 -2.78
C PHE A 260 -8.08 -11.71 -4.03
N GLN A 261 -7.67 -11.26 -5.22
CA GLN A 261 -8.31 -11.68 -6.47
C GLN A 261 -8.17 -13.17 -6.72
N VAL A 262 -6.98 -13.72 -6.41
CA VAL A 262 -6.72 -15.16 -6.54
C VAL A 262 -7.70 -15.98 -5.69
N ASN A 263 -7.86 -15.60 -4.43
CA ASN A 263 -8.73 -16.32 -3.49
C ASN A 263 -10.19 -16.26 -3.91
N ILE A 264 -10.69 -15.08 -4.31
CA ILE A 264 -12.08 -14.94 -4.78
C ILE A 264 -12.30 -15.78 -6.03
N LEU A 265 -11.47 -15.66 -7.06
CA LEU A 265 -11.64 -16.41 -8.29
C LEU A 265 -11.57 -17.93 -8.06
N LYS A 266 -10.69 -18.40 -7.17
CA LYS A 266 -10.63 -19.81 -6.77
C LYS A 266 -11.90 -20.25 -6.04
N SER A 267 -12.43 -19.44 -5.14
CA SER A 267 -13.68 -19.75 -4.42
C SER A 267 -14.89 -19.81 -5.36
N GLU A 268 -14.87 -19.06 -6.46
CA GLU A 268 -15.87 -19.11 -7.54
C GLU A 268 -15.66 -20.29 -8.50
N GLY A 269 -14.66 -21.16 -8.26
CA GLY A 269 -14.36 -22.33 -9.10
C GLY A 269 -13.64 -22.00 -10.41
N GLN A 270 -13.07 -20.79 -10.53
CA GLN A 270 -12.28 -20.42 -11.71
C GLN A 270 -10.95 -21.16 -11.75
N PRO A 271 -10.44 -21.53 -12.94
CA PRO A 271 -9.18 -22.24 -13.09
C PRO A 271 -7.96 -21.31 -12.89
N ILE A 272 -7.85 -20.76 -11.70
CA ILE A 272 -6.82 -19.75 -11.33
C ILE A 272 -5.89 -20.32 -10.28
N ALA A 273 -4.61 -19.99 -10.42
CA ALA A 273 -3.59 -20.17 -9.40
C ALA A 273 -2.64 -18.95 -9.38
N SER A 274 -1.75 -18.93 -8.42
CA SER A 274 -0.72 -17.89 -8.31
C SER A 274 0.62 -18.48 -7.89
N THR A 275 1.67 -17.73 -8.16
CA THR A 275 3.05 -18.08 -7.75
C THR A 275 3.85 -16.80 -7.50
N ILE A 276 4.92 -16.91 -6.73
CA ILE A 276 6.02 -15.94 -6.69
C ILE A 276 7.14 -16.50 -7.55
N PRO A 277 7.41 -15.90 -8.73
CA PRO A 277 8.45 -16.38 -9.62
C PRO A 277 9.88 -16.29 -9.04
N GLN A 278 10.84 -16.83 -9.76
CA GLN A 278 12.25 -16.89 -9.34
C GLN A 278 12.91 -15.52 -9.11
N GLU A 279 12.40 -14.47 -9.74
CA GLU A 279 12.85 -13.08 -9.57
C GLU A 279 12.40 -12.49 -8.23
N GLY A 280 11.58 -13.21 -7.46
CA GLY A 280 10.84 -12.65 -6.34
C GLY A 280 9.67 -11.77 -6.82
N ALA A 281 9.17 -10.93 -5.94
CA ALA A 281 8.05 -10.04 -6.24
C ALA A 281 8.23 -8.69 -5.53
N THR A 282 7.59 -7.66 -6.04
CA THR A 282 7.24 -6.50 -5.20
C THR A 282 6.08 -6.88 -4.28
N GLY A 283 5.85 -6.09 -3.27
CA GLY A 283 4.76 -6.33 -2.34
C GLY A 283 4.37 -5.07 -1.58
N TRP A 284 3.32 -5.16 -0.85
CA TRP A 284 2.77 -4.08 -0.06
C TRP A 284 2.78 -4.47 1.43
N ALA A 285 3.01 -3.48 2.27
CA ALA A 285 2.88 -3.58 3.71
C ALA A 285 2.17 -2.32 4.19
N ASP A 286 0.93 -2.49 4.60
CA ASP A 286 0.05 -1.37 4.87
C ASP A 286 0.10 -0.98 6.33
N THR A 287 -0.05 0.31 6.56
CA THR A 287 0.05 0.94 7.86
C THR A 287 -1.18 1.80 8.12
N THR A 288 -1.81 1.61 9.27
CA THR A 288 -2.84 2.54 9.76
C THR A 288 -2.15 3.78 10.33
N MET A 289 -2.33 4.91 9.67
CA MET A 289 -1.70 6.19 10.01
C MET A 289 -2.74 7.23 10.40
N MET A 290 -2.40 8.10 11.36
CA MET A 290 -3.30 9.15 11.84
C MET A 290 -3.02 10.48 11.15
N HIS A 291 -4.07 11.14 10.64
CA HIS A 291 -3.96 12.47 10.03
C HIS A 291 -3.46 13.50 11.07
N VAL A 292 -2.69 14.48 10.60
CA VAL A 292 -2.14 15.52 11.49
C VAL A 292 -3.23 16.34 12.19
N ASP A 293 -4.37 16.52 11.55
CA ASP A 293 -5.53 17.24 12.07
C ASP A 293 -6.72 16.30 12.39
N ALA A 294 -6.43 15.03 12.80
CA ALA A 294 -7.48 14.07 13.15
C ALA A 294 -8.43 14.66 14.21
N ALA A 295 -9.73 14.66 13.90
CA ALA A 295 -10.75 15.18 14.80
C ALA A 295 -11.09 14.20 15.93
N HIS A 296 -10.81 12.90 15.73
CA HIS A 296 -11.20 11.82 16.63
C HIS A 296 -9.97 10.95 17.03
N PRO A 297 -8.95 11.53 17.68
CA PRO A 297 -7.69 10.83 17.96
C PRO A 297 -7.85 9.68 18.97
N ASN A 298 -8.76 9.76 19.96
CA ASN A 298 -8.98 8.66 20.89
C ASN A 298 -9.61 7.46 20.15
N CYS A 299 -10.66 7.67 19.34
CA CYS A 299 -11.26 6.63 18.52
C CYS A 299 -10.23 6.04 17.52
N SER A 300 -9.30 6.86 17.00
CA SER A 300 -8.21 6.42 16.15
C SER A 300 -7.25 5.45 16.85
N TYR A 301 -6.82 5.75 18.05
CA TYR A 301 -5.99 4.83 18.86
C TYR A 301 -6.74 3.55 19.22
N MET A 302 -8.03 3.66 19.60
CA MET A 302 -8.88 2.49 19.87
C MET A 302 -9.00 1.60 18.63
N TRP A 303 -9.09 2.18 17.43
CA TRP A 303 -9.10 1.44 16.15
C TRP A 303 -7.76 0.76 15.90
N MET A 304 -6.63 1.45 16.08
CA MET A 304 -5.29 0.87 15.96
C MET A 304 -5.11 -0.33 16.87
N GLU A 305 -5.52 -0.23 18.13
CA GLU A 305 -5.48 -1.36 19.08
C GLU A 305 -6.39 -2.51 18.63
N HIS A 306 -7.61 -2.18 18.22
CA HIS A 306 -8.58 -3.18 17.75
C HIS A 306 -8.03 -3.98 16.55
N THR A 307 -7.43 -3.29 15.58
CA THR A 307 -6.90 -3.92 14.35
C THR A 307 -5.67 -4.78 14.58
N LEU A 308 -4.97 -4.63 15.69
CA LEU A 308 -3.84 -5.49 16.07
C LEU A 308 -4.25 -6.67 16.97
N SER A 309 -5.53 -6.83 17.28
CA SER A 309 -5.97 -8.03 17.99
C SER A 309 -5.80 -9.27 17.11
N SER A 310 -5.31 -10.37 17.71
CA SER A 310 -5.03 -11.61 16.96
C SER A 310 -6.25 -12.17 16.24
N ASN A 311 -7.45 -12.09 16.83
CA ASN A 311 -8.69 -12.53 16.20
C ASN A 311 -8.98 -11.76 14.92
N LEU A 312 -8.91 -10.42 15.01
CA LEU A 312 -9.21 -9.57 13.86
C LEU A 312 -8.16 -9.74 12.78
N GLN A 313 -6.88 -9.78 13.14
CA GLN A 313 -5.79 -10.05 12.21
C GLN A 313 -5.97 -11.38 11.48
N SER A 314 -6.48 -12.40 12.17
CA SER A 314 -6.82 -13.69 11.58
C SER A 314 -7.96 -13.58 10.57
N ASP A 315 -9.07 -12.94 10.94
CA ASP A 315 -10.22 -12.77 10.05
C ASP A 315 -9.87 -11.88 8.85
N LEU A 316 -9.19 -10.76 9.09
CA LEU A 316 -8.74 -9.81 8.08
C LEU A 316 -7.81 -10.46 7.04
N SER A 317 -6.81 -11.20 7.51
CA SER A 317 -5.85 -11.85 6.62
C SER A 317 -6.45 -13.03 5.84
N ALA A 318 -7.39 -13.75 6.43
CA ALA A 318 -8.14 -14.79 5.73
C ALA A 318 -9.04 -14.21 4.64
N TRP A 319 -9.74 -13.11 4.94
CA TRP A 319 -10.60 -12.41 4.01
C TRP A 319 -9.82 -11.86 2.81
N PHE A 320 -8.75 -11.12 3.09
CA PHE A 320 -8.00 -10.42 2.05
C PHE A 320 -6.97 -11.31 1.32
N GLY A 321 -6.65 -12.49 1.88
CA GLY A 321 -5.55 -13.30 1.35
C GLY A 321 -4.19 -12.66 1.64
N ALA A 322 -4.05 -12.06 2.81
CA ALA A 322 -2.85 -11.36 3.25
C ALA A 322 -2.10 -12.14 4.32
N VAL A 323 -0.93 -11.65 4.69
CA VAL A 323 -0.20 -12.09 5.88
C VAL A 323 -0.50 -11.12 7.01
N PRO A 324 -0.92 -11.62 8.19
CA PRO A 324 -1.23 -10.74 9.32
C PRO A 324 0.03 -10.09 9.88
N SER A 325 -0.11 -8.87 10.40
CA SER A 325 0.97 -8.19 11.12
C SER A 325 1.22 -8.77 12.51
N VAL A 326 0.31 -9.58 13.02
CA VAL A 326 0.41 -10.29 14.31
C VAL A 326 0.56 -11.79 14.04
N PRO A 327 1.75 -12.37 14.17
CA PRO A 327 2.02 -13.78 13.81
C PRO A 327 1.13 -14.80 14.52
N ALA A 328 0.71 -14.51 15.77
CA ALA A 328 -0.20 -15.37 16.51
C ALA A 328 -1.54 -15.62 15.79
N ALA A 329 -1.96 -14.69 14.93
CA ALA A 329 -3.17 -14.84 14.10
C ALA A 329 -3.14 -16.07 13.17
N CYS A 330 -1.95 -16.55 12.83
CA CYS A 330 -1.78 -17.76 12.00
C CYS A 330 -1.89 -19.07 12.80
N THR A 331 -1.75 -19.05 14.13
CA THR A 331 -1.51 -20.28 14.91
C THR A 331 -2.37 -20.41 16.17
N ASP A 332 -2.98 -19.35 16.69
CA ASP A 332 -3.71 -19.39 17.95
C ASP A 332 -5.14 -19.95 17.84
N GLY A 333 -5.63 -20.17 16.61
CA GLY A 333 -6.95 -20.76 16.32
C GLY A 333 -8.14 -19.90 16.74
N ARG A 334 -7.94 -18.60 16.91
CA ARG A 334 -8.98 -17.66 17.38
C ARG A 334 -9.84 -17.09 16.28
N GLY A 335 -9.38 -17.11 15.03
CA GLY A 335 -10.07 -16.56 13.87
C GLY A 335 -10.08 -17.51 12.69
N MET A 336 -10.31 -16.97 11.49
CA MET A 336 -10.50 -17.72 10.25
C MET A 336 -9.20 -18.17 9.60
N GLN A 337 -8.06 -17.56 9.92
CA GLN A 337 -6.74 -17.88 9.37
C GLN A 337 -6.09 -19.02 10.12
N ASN A 338 -5.19 -19.72 9.43
CA ASN A 338 -4.36 -20.78 9.99
C ASN A 338 -2.95 -20.75 9.39
N ALA A 339 -2.04 -21.59 9.91
CA ALA A 339 -0.65 -21.63 9.47
C ALA A 339 -0.50 -21.94 7.97
N GLU A 340 -1.31 -22.87 7.43
CA GLU A 340 -1.30 -23.23 6.01
C GLU A 340 -1.74 -22.05 5.13
N GLY A 341 -2.80 -21.34 5.53
CA GLY A 341 -3.28 -20.15 4.84
C GLY A 341 -2.26 -19.01 4.87
N CYS A 342 -1.62 -18.76 6.01
CA CYS A 342 -0.54 -17.76 6.12
C CYS A 342 0.64 -18.08 5.20
N THR A 343 1.09 -19.35 5.17
CA THR A 343 2.15 -19.80 4.24
C THR A 343 1.70 -19.61 2.79
N ALA A 344 0.47 -19.99 2.44
CA ALA A 344 -0.08 -19.80 1.10
C ALA A 344 -0.16 -18.32 0.67
N ASN A 345 -0.34 -17.41 1.62
CA ASN A 345 -0.39 -15.97 1.39
C ASN A 345 1.01 -15.31 1.37
N GLY A 346 2.08 -16.06 1.62
CA GLY A 346 3.46 -15.58 1.47
C GLY A 346 4.22 -15.32 2.78
N LEU A 347 3.76 -15.84 3.93
CA LEU A 347 4.45 -15.66 5.22
C LEU A 347 5.93 -16.04 5.16
N ASP A 348 6.24 -17.14 4.46
CA ASP A 348 7.60 -17.70 4.34
C ASP A 348 8.43 -17.00 3.23
N ASP A 349 7.81 -16.13 2.44
CA ASP A 349 8.44 -15.45 1.30
C ASP A 349 8.87 -14.01 1.59
N PHE A 350 8.82 -13.57 2.85
CA PHE A 350 9.12 -12.18 3.24
C PHE A 350 10.41 -11.64 2.60
N GLU A 351 11.49 -12.40 2.63
CA GLU A 351 12.80 -12.00 2.08
C GLU A 351 12.83 -11.92 0.54
N LYS A 352 11.88 -12.56 -0.13
CA LYS A 352 11.73 -12.50 -1.60
C LYS A 352 10.92 -11.30 -2.07
N ILE A 353 10.30 -10.58 -1.11
CA ILE A 353 9.42 -9.46 -1.41
C ILE A 353 10.19 -8.15 -1.28
N LYS A 354 10.07 -7.30 -2.30
CA LYS A 354 10.54 -5.92 -2.28
C LYS A 354 9.34 -5.02 -1.98
N PHE A 355 9.18 -4.67 -0.69
CA PHE A 355 8.04 -3.86 -0.25
C PHE A 355 8.07 -2.47 -0.87
N TRP A 356 6.89 -1.97 -1.24
CA TRP A 356 6.72 -0.66 -1.84
C TRP A 356 7.26 0.45 -0.94
N THR A 357 8.08 1.30 -1.53
CA THR A 357 8.59 2.53 -0.92
C THR A 357 8.54 3.65 -1.94
N THR A 358 8.49 4.89 -1.48
CA THR A 358 8.46 6.06 -2.37
C THR A 358 9.85 6.28 -2.98
N PRO A 359 9.99 6.25 -4.32
CA PRO A 359 11.23 6.67 -4.98
C PRO A 359 11.62 8.11 -4.66
N VAL A 360 12.85 8.30 -4.21
CA VAL A 360 13.40 9.61 -3.79
C VAL A 360 14.53 10.05 -4.70
N SER A 361 14.86 11.36 -4.70
CA SER A 361 15.94 11.89 -5.53
C SER A 361 17.34 11.59 -5.00
N LYS A 362 17.46 11.34 -3.69
CA LYS A 362 18.68 10.91 -3.03
C LYS A 362 18.43 9.59 -2.36
N CYS A 363 19.12 8.56 -2.76
CA CYS A 363 18.94 7.21 -2.29
C CYS A 363 20.23 6.63 -1.71
N GLU A 364 20.09 5.66 -0.84
CA GLU A 364 21.21 5.05 -0.12
C GLU A 364 22.09 4.20 -1.03
N SER A 365 21.47 3.51 -1.99
CA SER A 365 22.19 2.52 -2.81
C SER A 365 23.17 3.12 -3.80
N GLN A 366 22.96 4.38 -4.26
CA GLN A 366 23.77 4.97 -5.33
C GLN A 366 23.82 6.50 -5.37
N GLY A 367 23.26 7.19 -4.39
CA GLY A 367 23.33 8.65 -4.23
C GLY A 367 22.25 9.42 -4.99
N GLU A 368 22.28 9.46 -6.33
CA GLU A 368 21.26 10.14 -7.14
C GLU A 368 20.32 9.15 -7.81
N CYS A 369 19.01 9.33 -7.60
CA CYS A 369 17.95 8.49 -8.14
C CYS A 369 16.82 9.33 -8.74
N VAL A 370 16.01 8.69 -9.55
CA VAL A 370 14.87 9.32 -10.20
C VAL A 370 13.69 9.37 -9.22
N PRO A 371 13.22 10.56 -8.84
CA PRO A 371 12.17 10.72 -7.82
C PRO A 371 10.78 10.39 -8.36
N TYR A 372 9.86 10.09 -7.44
CA TYR A 372 8.51 9.59 -7.74
C TYR A 372 7.70 10.48 -8.70
N TYR A 373 7.83 11.81 -8.64
CA TYR A 373 7.09 12.69 -9.57
C TYR A 373 7.45 12.43 -11.05
N ARG A 374 8.71 12.00 -11.33
CA ARG A 374 9.12 11.55 -12.66
C ARG A 374 8.46 10.23 -13.03
N TRP A 375 8.35 9.30 -12.07
CA TRP A 375 7.66 8.04 -12.27
C TRP A 375 6.21 8.26 -12.69
N VAL A 376 5.49 9.14 -11.99
CA VAL A 376 4.10 9.50 -12.34
C VAL A 376 4.02 10.05 -13.76
N SER A 377 4.86 11.05 -14.09
CA SER A 377 4.84 11.70 -15.41
C SER A 377 5.14 10.74 -16.56
N ASP A 378 6.21 9.94 -16.40
CA ASP A 378 6.70 9.08 -17.47
C ASP A 378 5.84 7.81 -17.61
N TYR A 379 5.27 7.30 -16.52
CA TYR A 379 4.33 6.18 -16.55
C TYR A 379 3.06 6.50 -17.37
N ILE A 380 2.50 7.70 -17.18
CA ILE A 380 1.37 8.19 -18.01
C ILE A 380 1.75 8.17 -19.50
N GLY A 381 2.99 8.51 -19.84
CA GLY A 381 3.51 8.38 -21.20
C GLY A 381 3.50 6.94 -21.71
N VAL A 382 3.95 5.99 -20.89
CA VAL A 382 4.01 4.56 -21.23
C VAL A 382 2.62 3.99 -21.48
N ILE A 383 1.68 4.15 -20.55
CA ILE A 383 0.32 3.60 -20.70
C ILE A 383 -0.44 4.27 -21.84
N GLY A 384 -0.14 5.54 -22.13
CA GLY A 384 -0.66 6.29 -23.28
C GLY A 384 0.00 5.94 -24.62
N GLY A 385 1.00 5.02 -24.62
CA GLY A 385 1.69 4.57 -25.84
C GLY A 385 2.72 5.57 -26.39
N ARG A 386 3.40 6.33 -25.52
CA ARG A 386 4.44 7.32 -25.86
C ARG A 386 5.83 6.88 -25.43
#